data_61aa1a677c261bccab7e81f013ca3851
#
_entry.id   61aa1a677c261bccab7e81f013ca3851
#
_cell.length_a   1.000
_cell.length_b   1.000
_cell.length_c   1.000
_cell.angle_alpha   90.00
_cell.angle_beta   90.00
_cell.angle_gamma   90.00
#
_symmetry.space_group_name_H-M   'P 1'
#
loop_
_entity.id
_entity.type
_entity.pdbx_description
1 polymer ?
#
loop_
_entity_poly.entity_id
_entity_poly.type
_entity_poly.pdbx_seq_one_letter_code
_entity_poly.pdbx_strand_id
1 'polypeptide(L)'
;AAASGSEQAAVVHHAANLGSGRTETALGIYHATASKKNWFLITASFALSIVLALGFIVILQFASLLLPSLAPWQADVIYTGYDNERVLPDTMAQQLRRMPGVARVWGCTGLVHVPASSDRNNVEQVTFCSYDDFMLESSKSMVVKGRMAKNSGADNEVMTMYNKTNPIRVGDTITVNGVPLTVVGAFSQGIFSDDVTIIAPETLFRRVAGEQNYNMIGVQLDRTASDETVLALAAFSSDQIVVQDLRESNRQDRGTYYAARIVLYGFLAIIGGISLLNIVNSISMSVSAR
;
A
#
# COMPACT_ATOMS: atom_id res chain seq x y z
N ALA A 1 -18.58 61.34 51.53
CA ALA A 1 -18.32 60.57 50.33
C ALA A 1 -17.50 59.33 50.71
N ALA A 2 -18.17 58.19 50.83
CA ALA A 2 -17.55 56.93 51.19
C ALA A 2 -17.02 56.26 49.95
N ALA A 3 -15.72 55.97 49.94
CA ALA A 3 -15.11 55.11 48.94
C ALA A 3 -15.30 53.65 49.37
N SER A 4 -16.14 52.93 48.67
CA SER A 4 -16.24 51.45 48.84
C SER A 4 -15.08 50.78 48.16
N GLY A 5 -14.08 50.40 48.91
CA GLY A 5 -13.08 49.46 48.45
C GLY A 5 -13.68 48.08 48.32
N SER A 6 -13.80 47.57 47.14
CA SER A 6 -14.08 46.15 46.90
C SER A 6 -12.81 45.38 47.27
N GLU A 7 -12.77 44.77 48.42
CA GLU A 7 -11.81 43.76 48.77
C GLU A 7 -12.01 42.56 47.82
N GLN A 8 -11.15 42.44 46.86
CA GLN A 8 -10.98 41.16 46.16
C GLN A 8 -10.33 40.20 47.16
N ALA A 9 -11.13 39.27 47.68
CA ALA A 9 -10.63 38.20 48.50
C ALA A 9 -9.52 37.46 47.73
N ALA A 10 -8.31 37.56 48.22
CA ALA A 10 -7.19 36.80 47.72
C ALA A 10 -7.51 35.32 47.92
N VAL A 11 -7.79 34.65 46.83
CA VAL A 11 -7.90 33.18 46.83
C VAL A 11 -6.51 32.64 47.19
N VAL A 12 -6.40 32.14 48.39
CA VAL A 12 -5.18 31.45 48.86
C VAL A 12 -5.10 30.17 48.07
N HIS A 13 -4.26 30.17 47.06
CA HIS A 13 -3.94 28.96 46.31
C HIS A 13 -3.04 28.09 47.18
N HIS A 14 -3.49 26.91 47.53
CA HIS A 14 -2.64 25.88 48.12
C HIS A 14 -1.42 25.67 47.24
N ALA A 15 -0.24 25.91 47.77
CA ALA A 15 1.00 25.55 47.13
C ALA A 15 1.01 24.04 46.90
N ALA A 16 0.80 23.63 45.65
CA ALA A 16 0.96 22.23 45.27
C ALA A 16 2.43 21.86 45.47
N ASN A 17 2.67 20.82 46.25
CA ASN A 17 4.00 20.27 46.47
C ASN A 17 4.51 19.69 45.15
N LEU A 18 5.22 20.50 44.37
CA LEU A 18 5.76 20.15 43.08
C LEU A 18 7.09 19.43 43.31
N GLY A 19 7.03 18.09 43.28
CA GLY A 19 8.23 17.27 43.28
C GLY A 19 9.18 17.69 42.15
N SER A 20 10.44 17.88 42.54
CA SER A 20 11.70 17.90 41.76
C SER A 20 11.66 18.16 40.22
N GLY A 21 10.81 19.04 39.74
CA GLY A 21 10.84 19.55 38.36
C GLY A 21 11.27 21.03 38.35
N ARG A 22 11.90 21.51 37.29
CA ARG A 22 12.24 22.93 37.12
C ARG A 22 11.01 23.77 37.41
N THR A 23 11.12 24.75 38.31
CA THR A 23 10.05 25.65 38.76
C THR A 23 9.30 26.31 37.59
N GLU A 24 9.99 26.58 36.49
CA GLU A 24 9.43 27.13 35.26
C GLU A 24 8.44 26.18 34.59
N THR A 25 8.74 24.88 34.55
CA THR A 25 7.86 23.84 33.95
C THR A 25 6.61 23.64 34.80
N ALA A 26 6.77 23.62 36.10
CA ALA A 26 5.70 23.46 37.06
C ALA A 26 4.74 24.65 37.04
N LEU A 27 5.28 25.88 36.97
CA LEU A 27 4.51 27.11 36.84
C LEU A 27 3.77 27.19 35.50
N GLY A 28 4.42 26.72 34.40
CA GLY A 28 3.81 26.63 33.09
C GLY A 28 2.62 25.66 33.08
N ILE A 29 2.76 24.47 33.67
CA ILE A 29 1.67 23.49 33.80
C ILE A 29 0.52 24.04 34.64
N TYR A 30 0.83 24.68 35.76
CA TYR A 30 -0.17 25.28 36.64
C TYR A 30 -0.99 26.36 35.92
N HIS A 31 -0.34 27.25 35.19
CA HIS A 31 -1.04 28.27 34.38
C HIS A 31 -1.82 27.71 33.22
N ALA A 32 -1.31 26.68 32.53
CA ALA A 32 -2.00 26.01 31.48
C ALA A 32 -3.28 25.30 31.97
N THR A 33 -3.26 24.79 33.20
CA THR A 33 -4.41 24.09 33.81
C THR A 33 -5.34 24.99 34.63
N ALA A 34 -4.94 26.22 34.97
CA ALA A 34 -5.73 27.15 35.77
C ALA A 34 -7.12 27.47 35.15
N SER A 35 -7.22 27.47 33.84
CA SER A 35 -8.50 27.56 33.11
C SER A 35 -8.88 26.22 32.49
N LYS A 36 -9.61 25.40 33.23
CA LYS A 36 -10.06 24.08 32.76
C LYS A 36 -10.74 24.12 31.38
N LYS A 37 -11.49 25.16 31.10
CA LYS A 37 -12.17 25.37 29.81
C LYS A 37 -11.19 25.57 28.66
N ASN A 38 -10.17 26.42 28.83
CA ASN A 38 -9.18 26.69 27.81
C ASN A 38 -8.27 25.47 27.59
N TRP A 39 -7.86 24.80 28.66
CA TRP A 39 -7.10 23.56 28.60
C TRP A 39 -7.85 22.48 27.82
N PHE A 40 -9.14 22.29 28.13
CA PHE A 40 -9.99 21.33 27.41
C PHE A 40 -10.09 21.67 25.90
N LEU A 41 -10.34 22.96 25.56
CA LEU A 41 -10.45 23.38 24.17
C LEU A 41 -9.16 23.18 23.39
N ILE A 42 -8.01 23.48 23.97
CA ILE A 42 -6.70 23.26 23.33
C ILE A 42 -6.46 21.75 23.13
N THR A 43 -6.67 20.95 24.17
CA THR A 43 -6.48 19.50 24.11
C THR A 43 -7.42 18.86 23.08
N ALA A 44 -8.69 19.25 23.07
CA ALA A 44 -9.69 18.76 22.11
C ALA A 44 -9.34 19.16 20.67
N SER A 45 -8.87 20.39 20.45
CA SER A 45 -8.41 20.84 19.11
C SER A 45 -7.22 20.02 18.61
N PHE A 46 -6.23 19.77 19.49
CA PHE A 46 -5.11 18.91 19.14
C PHE A 46 -5.51 17.47 18.85
N ALA A 47 -6.31 16.88 19.73
CA ALA A 47 -6.81 15.52 19.55
C ALA A 47 -7.56 15.39 18.23
N LEU A 48 -8.44 16.34 17.91
CA LEU A 48 -9.17 16.37 16.64
C LEU A 48 -8.22 16.49 15.45
N SER A 49 -7.21 17.37 15.52
CA SER A 49 -6.21 17.52 14.46
C SER A 49 -5.44 16.23 14.20
N ILE A 50 -5.04 15.52 15.28
CA ILE A 50 -4.33 14.25 15.17
C ILE A 50 -5.25 13.16 14.55
N VAL A 51 -6.50 13.07 15.01
CA VAL A 51 -7.47 12.10 14.48
C VAL A 51 -7.73 12.34 13.00
N LEU A 52 -7.90 13.60 12.59
CA LEU A 52 -8.06 13.95 11.17
C LEU A 52 -6.81 13.60 10.36
N ALA A 53 -5.61 13.91 10.88
CA ALA A 53 -4.35 13.56 10.21
C ALA A 53 -4.21 12.05 10.01
N LEU A 54 -4.45 11.27 11.05
CA LEU A 54 -4.41 9.80 10.96
C LEU A 54 -5.47 9.27 10.00
N GLY A 55 -6.69 9.80 10.05
CA GLY A 55 -7.77 9.44 9.14
C GLY A 55 -7.39 9.68 7.67
N PHE A 56 -6.81 10.83 7.35
CA PHE A 56 -6.37 11.12 5.99
C PHE A 56 -5.21 10.24 5.52
N ILE A 57 -4.24 9.95 6.40
CA ILE A 57 -3.16 9.03 6.09
C ILE A 57 -3.71 7.63 5.75
N VAL A 58 -4.65 7.13 6.56
CA VAL A 58 -5.31 5.83 6.32
C VAL A 58 -6.06 5.83 4.98
N ILE A 59 -6.82 6.91 4.67
CA ILE A 59 -7.54 7.03 3.41
C ILE A 59 -6.57 7.00 2.21
N LEU A 60 -5.45 7.74 2.27
CA LEU A 60 -4.44 7.74 1.22
C LEU A 60 -3.77 6.37 1.04
N GLN A 61 -3.45 5.69 2.14
CA GLN A 61 -2.90 4.33 2.08
C GLN A 61 -3.91 3.35 1.46
N PHE A 62 -5.18 3.44 1.86
CA PHE A 62 -6.23 2.60 1.29
C PHE A 62 -6.44 2.89 -0.21
N ALA A 63 -6.46 4.16 -0.61
CA ALA A 63 -6.56 4.55 -2.01
C ALA A 63 -5.38 4.02 -2.84
N SER A 64 -4.15 4.02 -2.30
CA SER A 64 -2.98 3.47 -3.00
C SER A 64 -3.06 1.96 -3.20
N LEU A 65 -3.77 1.23 -2.32
CA LEU A 65 -4.00 -0.20 -2.47
C LEU A 65 -5.08 -0.53 -3.51
N LEU A 66 -6.01 0.41 -3.75
CA LEU A 66 -7.11 0.21 -4.71
C LEU A 66 -6.74 0.59 -6.14
N LEU A 67 -5.63 1.32 -6.35
CA LEU A 67 -5.20 1.78 -7.67
C LEU A 67 -4.10 0.85 -8.22
N PRO A 68 -4.41 -0.06 -9.16
CA PRO A 68 -3.42 -0.94 -9.77
C PRO A 68 -2.28 -0.16 -10.44
N SER A 69 -2.58 1.04 -10.98
CA SER A 69 -1.61 1.95 -11.61
C SER A 69 -0.48 2.42 -10.69
N LEU A 70 -0.62 2.25 -9.37
CA LEU A 70 0.42 2.54 -8.37
C LEU A 70 1.23 1.29 -7.96
N ALA A 71 0.84 0.12 -8.42
CA ALA A 71 1.59 -1.11 -8.11
C ALA A 71 3.00 -1.05 -8.73
N PRO A 72 4.04 -1.54 -8.04
CA PRO A 72 5.42 -1.50 -8.54
C PRO A 72 5.62 -2.27 -9.85
N TRP A 73 4.79 -3.26 -10.12
CA TRP A 73 4.79 -4.03 -11.36
C TRP A 73 3.88 -3.46 -12.45
N GLN A 74 3.21 -2.32 -12.21
CA GLN A 74 2.31 -1.75 -13.19
C GLN A 74 3.03 -1.54 -14.52
N ALA A 75 2.49 -2.13 -15.57
CA ALA A 75 3.01 -2.02 -16.92
C ALA A 75 2.48 -0.77 -17.64
N ASP A 76 3.30 -0.24 -18.53
CA ASP A 76 2.89 0.79 -19.48
C ASP A 76 2.24 0.16 -20.73
N VAL A 77 2.71 -1.02 -21.13
CA VAL A 77 2.12 -1.84 -22.19
C VAL A 77 1.92 -3.26 -21.68
N ILE A 78 0.75 -3.82 -21.89
CA ILE A 78 0.41 -5.21 -21.52
C ILE A 78 0.09 -6.01 -22.78
N TYR A 79 0.64 -7.21 -22.84
CA TYR A 79 0.28 -8.25 -23.78
C TYR A 79 -0.50 -9.33 -23.07
N THR A 80 -1.64 -9.72 -23.61
CA THR A 80 -2.44 -10.84 -23.12
C THR A 80 -2.81 -11.75 -24.28
N GLY A 81 -2.85 -13.05 -24.02
CA GLY A 81 -3.47 -13.97 -24.98
C GLY A 81 -4.97 -13.67 -25.11
N TYR A 82 -5.51 -13.82 -26.31
CA TYR A 82 -6.94 -13.75 -26.53
C TYR A 82 -7.64 -14.78 -25.62
N ASP A 83 -8.76 -14.39 -25.01
CA ASP A 83 -9.47 -15.21 -24.02
C ASP A 83 -8.58 -15.75 -22.89
N ASN A 84 -7.52 -15.00 -22.54
CA ASN A 84 -6.55 -15.36 -21.51
C ASN A 84 -5.73 -16.64 -21.82
N GLU A 85 -5.61 -17.00 -23.09
CA GLU A 85 -4.80 -18.14 -23.52
C GLU A 85 -3.31 -17.95 -23.25
N ARG A 86 -2.59 -19.05 -23.09
CA ARG A 86 -1.14 -19.10 -22.82
C ARG A 86 -0.34 -19.17 -24.14
N VAL A 87 -0.38 -18.09 -24.88
CA VAL A 87 0.24 -18.01 -26.23
C VAL A 87 1.48 -17.13 -26.28
N LEU A 88 1.90 -16.56 -25.16
CA LEU A 88 3.03 -15.65 -25.09
C LEU A 88 4.31 -16.42 -24.68
N PRO A 89 5.22 -16.71 -25.63
CA PRO A 89 6.43 -17.47 -25.30
C PRO A 89 7.48 -16.62 -24.57
N ASP A 90 8.34 -17.26 -23.80
CA ASP A 90 9.47 -16.59 -23.14
C ASP A 90 10.40 -15.86 -24.12
N THR A 91 10.54 -16.37 -25.35
CA THR A 91 11.30 -15.71 -26.41
C THR A 91 10.77 -14.32 -26.74
N MET A 92 9.44 -14.12 -26.69
CA MET A 92 8.84 -12.81 -26.88
C MET A 92 9.25 -11.86 -25.73
N ALA A 93 9.16 -12.30 -24.47
CA ALA A 93 9.60 -11.50 -23.34
C ALA A 93 11.09 -11.10 -23.47
N GLN A 94 11.94 -12.02 -23.96
CA GLN A 94 13.35 -11.73 -24.19
C GLN A 94 13.57 -10.70 -25.33
N GLN A 95 12.79 -10.76 -26.39
CA GLN A 95 12.81 -9.78 -27.48
C GLN A 95 12.40 -8.39 -26.98
N LEU A 96 11.32 -8.31 -26.23
CA LEU A 96 10.83 -7.07 -25.65
C LEU A 96 11.87 -6.43 -24.69
N ARG A 97 12.58 -7.23 -23.89
CA ARG A 97 13.65 -6.75 -23.01
C ARG A 97 14.83 -6.07 -23.74
N ARG A 98 15.03 -6.39 -25.01
CA ARG A 98 16.13 -5.83 -25.82
C ARG A 98 15.74 -4.59 -26.60
N MET A 99 14.48 -4.20 -26.56
CA MET A 99 13.99 -3.04 -27.32
C MET A 99 14.45 -1.73 -26.66
N PRO A 100 14.88 -0.74 -27.47
CA PRO A 100 15.21 0.58 -26.95
C PRO A 100 14.00 1.22 -26.24
N GLY A 101 14.23 1.90 -25.14
CA GLY A 101 13.15 2.54 -24.37
C GLY A 101 12.37 1.59 -23.46
N VAL A 102 12.68 0.30 -23.45
CA VAL A 102 12.11 -0.67 -22.52
C VAL A 102 12.96 -0.74 -21.25
N ALA A 103 12.39 -0.38 -20.12
CA ALA A 103 13.07 -0.43 -18.83
C ALA A 103 13.03 -1.82 -18.22
N ARG A 104 11.87 -2.47 -18.27
CA ARG A 104 11.64 -3.79 -17.66
C ARG A 104 10.55 -4.54 -18.38
N VAL A 105 10.67 -5.87 -18.35
CA VAL A 105 9.64 -6.80 -18.86
C VAL A 105 9.48 -7.91 -17.83
N TRP A 106 8.26 -8.18 -17.47
CA TRP A 106 7.89 -9.30 -16.61
C TRP A 106 6.84 -10.18 -17.30
N GLY A 107 6.82 -11.46 -16.94
CA GLY A 107 5.82 -12.41 -17.42
C GLY A 107 5.12 -13.10 -16.26
N CYS A 108 3.84 -13.37 -16.43
CA CYS A 108 3.13 -14.21 -15.50
C CYS A 108 2.16 -15.16 -16.20
N THR A 109 1.87 -16.26 -15.53
CA THR A 109 0.91 -17.25 -15.96
C THR A 109 -0.06 -17.51 -14.83
N GLY A 110 -1.35 -17.45 -15.10
CA GLY A 110 -2.41 -17.83 -14.18
C GLY A 110 -3.22 -19.00 -14.76
N LEU A 111 -3.34 -20.05 -13.98
CA LEU A 111 -4.19 -21.20 -14.26
C LEU A 111 -5.36 -21.18 -13.30
N VAL A 112 -6.57 -21.01 -13.82
CA VAL A 112 -7.79 -21.05 -13.02
C VAL A 112 -8.30 -22.48 -12.87
N HIS A 113 -9.05 -22.73 -11.79
CA HIS A 113 -9.67 -24.05 -11.53
C HIS A 113 -8.70 -25.22 -11.48
N VAL A 114 -7.46 -25.00 -11.04
CA VAL A 114 -6.49 -26.08 -10.87
C VAL A 114 -6.90 -26.95 -9.68
N PRO A 115 -7.04 -28.29 -9.87
CA PRO A 115 -7.37 -29.18 -8.78
C PRO A 115 -6.34 -29.08 -7.65
N ALA A 116 -6.82 -28.91 -6.43
CA ALA A 116 -5.98 -28.76 -5.25
C ALA A 116 -6.67 -29.36 -4.02
N SER A 117 -5.86 -29.71 -3.02
CA SER A 117 -6.35 -30.12 -1.71
C SER A 117 -5.52 -29.45 -0.61
N SER A 118 -6.15 -29.16 0.51
CA SER A 118 -5.48 -28.57 1.68
C SER A 118 -5.51 -29.54 2.85
N ASP A 119 -4.49 -29.47 3.68
CA ASP A 119 -4.38 -30.27 4.91
C ASP A 119 -5.37 -29.83 5.99
N ARG A 120 -5.88 -28.61 5.93
CA ARG A 120 -6.71 -27.99 6.98
C ARG A 120 -8.05 -27.46 6.52
N ASN A 121 -8.21 -27.23 5.23
CA ASN A 121 -9.37 -26.54 4.70
C ASN A 121 -9.98 -27.33 3.54
N ASN A 122 -11.30 -27.21 3.37
CA ASN A 122 -11.97 -27.82 2.23
C ASN A 122 -11.73 -26.96 0.97
N VAL A 123 -10.65 -27.24 0.26
CA VAL A 123 -10.27 -26.60 -1.00
C VAL A 123 -10.18 -27.66 -2.07
N GLU A 124 -10.98 -27.52 -3.11
CA GLU A 124 -11.03 -28.46 -4.24
C GLU A 124 -10.28 -27.94 -5.47
N GLN A 125 -10.19 -26.62 -5.60
CA GLN A 125 -9.53 -25.96 -6.72
C GLN A 125 -8.96 -24.59 -6.30
N VAL A 126 -7.95 -24.14 -7.03
CA VAL A 126 -7.26 -22.87 -6.81
C VAL A 126 -6.98 -22.18 -8.14
N THR A 127 -6.78 -20.88 -8.09
CA THR A 127 -6.05 -20.14 -9.13
C THR A 127 -4.56 -20.26 -8.80
N PHE A 128 -3.81 -20.97 -9.63
CA PHE A 128 -2.37 -21.17 -9.47
C PHE A 128 -1.62 -20.29 -10.44
N CYS A 129 -0.81 -19.35 -9.93
CA CYS A 129 -0.12 -18.38 -10.76
C CYS A 129 1.38 -18.27 -10.48
N SER A 130 2.11 -17.87 -11.51
CA SER A 130 3.54 -17.62 -11.45
C SER A 130 3.83 -16.16 -11.26
N TYR A 131 4.86 -15.85 -10.46
CA TYR A 131 5.52 -14.55 -10.42
C TYR A 131 6.99 -14.74 -10.78
N ASP A 132 7.48 -13.96 -11.74
CA ASP A 132 8.90 -13.91 -12.05
C ASP A 132 9.69 -13.19 -10.95
N ASP A 133 11.02 -13.13 -11.10
CA ASP A 133 11.91 -12.52 -10.11
C ASP A 133 11.58 -11.06 -9.83
N PHE A 134 11.25 -10.31 -10.90
CA PHE A 134 10.90 -8.90 -10.75
C PHE A 134 9.57 -8.71 -10.00
N MET A 135 8.58 -9.51 -10.32
CA MET A 135 7.28 -9.45 -9.64
C MET A 135 7.40 -9.84 -8.18
N LEU A 136 8.16 -10.89 -7.86
CA LEU A 136 8.40 -11.29 -6.47
C LEU A 136 9.13 -10.19 -5.70
N GLU A 137 10.19 -9.61 -6.26
CA GLU A 137 10.94 -8.53 -5.63
C GLU A 137 10.07 -7.29 -5.38
N SER A 138 9.29 -6.90 -6.38
CA SER A 138 8.37 -5.76 -6.33
C SER A 138 7.23 -5.95 -5.32
N SER A 139 6.85 -7.21 -5.08
CA SER A 139 5.75 -7.56 -4.16
C SER A 139 6.16 -7.61 -2.68
N LYS A 140 7.44 -7.44 -2.34
CA LYS A 140 7.92 -7.49 -0.94
C LYS A 140 7.19 -6.55 0.00
N SER A 141 6.89 -5.34 -0.46
CA SER A 141 6.15 -4.34 0.33
C SER A 141 4.68 -4.70 0.54
N MET A 142 4.16 -5.68 -0.18
CA MET A 142 2.76 -6.12 -0.11
C MET A 142 2.56 -7.35 0.77
N VAL A 143 3.63 -7.89 1.36
CA VAL A 143 3.54 -8.98 2.33
C VAL A 143 2.93 -8.45 3.61
N VAL A 144 1.72 -8.92 3.92
CA VAL A 144 0.99 -8.53 5.14
C VAL A 144 1.10 -9.58 6.25
N LYS A 145 1.46 -10.82 5.90
CA LYS A 145 1.65 -11.91 6.85
C LYS A 145 2.71 -12.89 6.36
N GLY A 146 3.52 -13.43 7.27
CA GLY A 146 4.58 -14.37 6.94
C GLY A 146 5.79 -13.72 6.29
N ARG A 147 6.37 -14.35 5.30
CA ARG A 147 7.55 -13.92 4.55
C ARG A 147 7.42 -14.22 3.06
N MET A 148 8.33 -13.69 2.27
CA MET A 148 8.44 -14.06 0.86
C MET A 148 8.82 -15.53 0.69
N ALA A 149 8.26 -16.16 -0.34
CA ALA A 149 8.72 -17.46 -0.81
C ALA A 149 10.13 -17.33 -1.39
N LYS A 150 10.94 -18.36 -1.16
CA LYS A 150 12.27 -18.43 -1.76
C LYS A 150 12.17 -18.78 -3.25
N ASN A 151 12.93 -18.07 -4.06
CA ASN A 151 12.98 -18.31 -5.50
C ASN A 151 14.06 -19.33 -5.88
N SER A 152 14.18 -20.42 -5.13
CA SER A 152 15.20 -21.45 -5.40
C SER A 152 14.74 -22.57 -6.34
N GLY A 153 13.44 -22.63 -6.63
CA GLY A 153 12.84 -23.73 -7.38
C GLY A 153 12.90 -25.10 -6.68
N ALA A 154 13.77 -25.27 -5.69
CA ALA A 154 13.91 -26.46 -4.89
C ALA A 154 12.97 -26.49 -3.69
N ASP A 155 12.72 -25.32 -3.11
CA ASP A 155 11.78 -25.15 -2.01
C ASP A 155 10.35 -25.15 -2.57
N ASN A 156 9.45 -25.91 -1.97
CA ASN A 156 8.02 -25.92 -2.33
C ASN A 156 7.28 -24.81 -1.59
N GLU A 157 7.82 -23.60 -1.62
CA GLU A 157 7.27 -22.44 -0.93
C GLU A 157 6.42 -21.58 -1.86
N VAL A 158 5.21 -21.25 -1.40
CA VAL A 158 4.27 -20.43 -2.15
C VAL A 158 3.69 -19.32 -1.29
N MET A 159 3.11 -18.33 -1.95
CA MET A 159 2.36 -17.24 -1.34
C MET A 159 0.87 -17.42 -1.60
N THR A 160 0.03 -16.74 -0.83
CA THR A 160 -1.42 -16.66 -1.07
C THR A 160 -1.89 -15.22 -0.98
N MET A 161 -3.18 -14.98 -1.27
CA MET A 161 -3.80 -13.67 -1.09
C MET A 161 -4.40 -13.53 0.30
N TYR A 162 -4.19 -12.37 0.92
CA TYR A 162 -4.77 -12.04 2.22
C TYR A 162 -6.15 -11.40 2.03
N ASN A 163 -7.19 -12.23 2.07
CA ASN A 163 -8.57 -11.76 2.07
C ASN A 163 -9.42 -12.59 3.06
N LYS A 164 -10.65 -12.14 3.32
CA LYS A 164 -11.55 -12.78 4.29
C LYS A 164 -12.13 -14.10 3.76
N THR A 165 -12.34 -14.19 2.47
CA THR A 165 -12.97 -15.34 1.79
C THR A 165 -11.96 -16.46 1.53
N ASN A 166 -10.67 -16.13 1.42
CA ASN A 166 -9.62 -17.13 1.23
C ASN A 166 -9.48 -17.99 2.49
N PRO A 167 -9.74 -19.31 2.43
CA PRO A 167 -9.58 -20.20 3.58
C PRO A 167 -8.11 -20.53 3.89
N ILE A 168 -7.20 -20.36 2.93
CA ILE A 168 -5.78 -20.70 3.05
C ILE A 168 -5.05 -19.69 3.92
N ARG A 169 -4.20 -20.17 4.82
CA ARG A 169 -3.42 -19.37 5.76
C ARG A 169 -1.93 -19.68 5.66
N VAL A 170 -1.12 -18.74 6.14
CA VAL A 170 0.33 -18.96 6.28
C VAL A 170 0.58 -20.12 7.23
N GLY A 171 1.37 -21.09 6.79
CA GLY A 171 1.68 -22.34 7.48
C GLY A 171 0.83 -23.53 7.03
N ASP A 172 -0.16 -23.33 6.16
CA ASP A 172 -0.91 -24.45 5.58
C ASP A 172 -0.09 -25.13 4.46
N THR A 173 -0.37 -26.42 4.26
CA THR A 173 0.11 -27.19 3.12
C THR A 173 -1.03 -27.34 2.12
N ILE A 174 -0.76 -26.99 0.88
CA ILE A 174 -1.68 -27.19 -0.22
C ILE A 174 -1.05 -28.08 -1.28
N THR A 175 -1.76 -29.09 -1.72
CA THR A 175 -1.29 -29.98 -2.78
C THR A 175 -1.89 -29.57 -4.09
N VAL A 176 -1.05 -29.21 -5.06
CA VAL A 176 -1.42 -28.81 -6.41
C VAL A 176 -0.75 -29.78 -7.38
N ASN A 177 -1.54 -30.41 -8.27
CA ASN A 177 -1.04 -31.41 -9.22
C ASN A 177 -0.20 -32.52 -8.54
N GLY A 178 -0.59 -32.94 -7.33
CA GLY A 178 0.12 -33.97 -6.56
C GLY A 178 1.40 -33.49 -5.85
N VAL A 179 1.78 -32.23 -5.97
CA VAL A 179 2.95 -31.65 -5.31
C VAL A 179 2.53 -30.88 -4.06
N PRO A 180 3.01 -31.24 -2.86
CA PRO A 180 2.73 -30.48 -1.64
C PRO A 180 3.54 -29.17 -1.64
N LEU A 181 2.85 -28.05 -1.41
CA LEU A 181 3.36 -26.70 -1.40
C LEU A 181 3.07 -26.06 -0.03
N THR A 182 4.06 -25.43 0.57
CA THR A 182 3.91 -24.76 1.87
C THR A 182 3.64 -23.28 1.67
N VAL A 183 2.56 -22.77 2.23
CA VAL A 183 2.21 -21.34 2.20
C VAL A 183 3.03 -20.60 3.24
N VAL A 184 4.01 -19.80 2.80
CA VAL A 184 4.94 -19.10 3.70
C VAL A 184 4.60 -17.63 3.92
N GLY A 185 3.72 -17.07 3.10
CA GLY A 185 3.30 -15.67 3.24
C GLY A 185 2.02 -15.35 2.49
N ALA A 186 1.50 -14.15 2.75
CA ALA A 186 0.29 -13.65 2.11
C ALA A 186 0.46 -12.19 1.67
N PHE A 187 0.01 -11.91 0.44
CA PHE A 187 0.00 -10.58 -0.16
C PHE A 187 -1.33 -9.85 0.07
N SER A 188 -1.27 -8.54 0.23
CA SER A 188 -2.45 -7.67 0.26
C SER A 188 -3.06 -7.43 -1.11
N GLN A 189 -2.26 -7.53 -2.17
CA GLN A 189 -2.65 -7.24 -3.55
C GLN A 189 -1.85 -8.14 -4.51
N GLY A 190 -2.48 -8.53 -5.63
CA GLY A 190 -1.86 -9.32 -6.68
C GLY A 190 -2.52 -9.07 -8.03
N ILE A 191 -1.96 -9.60 -9.11
CA ILE A 191 -2.54 -9.51 -10.45
C ILE A 191 -3.80 -10.37 -10.55
N PHE A 192 -3.75 -11.57 -9.97
CA PHE A 192 -4.90 -12.46 -9.86
C PHE A 192 -5.45 -12.35 -8.43
N SER A 193 -6.72 -12.05 -8.28
CA SER A 193 -7.38 -11.79 -7.00
C SER A 193 -8.59 -12.67 -6.74
N ASP A 194 -8.62 -13.85 -7.37
CA ASP A 194 -9.67 -14.84 -7.10
C ASP A 194 -9.65 -15.30 -5.64
N ASP A 195 -10.74 -15.89 -5.20
CA ASP A 195 -10.96 -16.23 -3.79
C ASP A 195 -9.84 -17.09 -3.20
N VAL A 196 -9.35 -18.07 -3.94
CA VAL A 196 -8.25 -18.95 -3.51
C VAL A 196 -7.13 -18.91 -4.54
N THR A 197 -6.23 -17.96 -4.39
CA THR A 197 -5.08 -17.79 -5.28
C THR A 197 -3.80 -18.27 -4.57
N ILE A 198 -3.04 -19.11 -5.25
CA ILE A 198 -1.71 -19.56 -4.86
C ILE A 198 -0.69 -19.03 -5.85
N ILE A 199 0.29 -18.31 -5.34
CA ILE A 199 1.32 -17.61 -6.11
C ILE A 199 2.66 -18.33 -5.88
N ALA A 200 3.22 -18.88 -6.92
CA ALA A 200 4.50 -19.57 -6.90
C ALA A 200 5.60 -18.77 -7.60
N PRO A 201 6.84 -18.87 -7.17
CA PRO A 201 7.97 -18.50 -7.99
C PRO A 201 7.90 -19.20 -9.36
N GLU A 202 8.28 -18.51 -10.43
CA GLU A 202 8.13 -19.01 -11.80
C GLU A 202 8.76 -20.41 -12.00
N THR A 203 9.94 -20.64 -11.45
CA THR A 203 10.63 -21.93 -11.53
C THR A 203 9.84 -23.06 -10.87
N LEU A 204 9.23 -22.81 -9.74
CA LEU A 204 8.35 -23.76 -9.04
C LEU A 204 7.05 -23.97 -9.83
N PHE A 205 6.45 -22.88 -10.32
CA PHE A 205 5.23 -22.95 -11.12
C PHE A 205 5.41 -23.83 -12.35
N ARG A 206 6.46 -23.58 -13.13
CA ARG A 206 6.76 -24.36 -14.35
C ARG A 206 6.97 -25.85 -14.05
N ARG A 207 7.59 -26.18 -12.91
CA ARG A 207 7.78 -27.56 -12.47
C ARG A 207 6.46 -28.26 -12.11
N VAL A 208 5.54 -27.53 -11.45
CA VAL A 208 4.28 -28.11 -10.94
C VAL A 208 3.20 -28.11 -12.02
N ALA A 209 3.10 -27.04 -12.80
CA ALA A 209 2.07 -26.86 -13.81
C ALA A 209 2.46 -27.44 -15.19
N GLY A 210 3.76 -27.60 -15.48
CA GLY A 210 4.25 -28.02 -16.80
C GLY A 210 4.10 -26.96 -17.89
N GLU A 211 3.62 -25.75 -17.53
CA GLU A 211 3.36 -24.67 -18.49
C GLU A 211 4.61 -23.83 -18.69
N GLN A 212 4.89 -23.47 -19.95
CA GLN A 212 6.09 -22.72 -20.32
C GLN A 212 5.76 -21.32 -20.85
N ASN A 213 4.54 -21.12 -21.38
CA ASN A 213 4.12 -19.86 -21.95
C ASN A 213 3.40 -19.01 -20.92
N TYR A 214 3.47 -17.70 -21.12
CA TYR A 214 2.70 -16.74 -20.35
C TYR A 214 1.30 -16.51 -20.93
N ASN A 215 0.36 -16.14 -20.11
CA ASN A 215 -0.88 -15.54 -20.56
C ASN A 215 -0.85 -14.00 -20.44
N MET A 216 0.16 -13.46 -19.74
CA MET A 216 0.36 -12.02 -19.62
C MET A 216 1.86 -11.66 -19.62
N ILE A 217 2.24 -10.66 -20.41
CA ILE A 217 3.56 -10.01 -20.35
C ILE A 217 3.34 -8.51 -20.16
N GLY A 218 3.98 -7.95 -19.13
CA GLY A 218 3.96 -6.52 -18.88
C GLY A 218 5.29 -5.86 -19.21
N VAL A 219 5.23 -4.70 -19.84
CA VAL A 219 6.38 -3.88 -20.23
C VAL A 219 6.31 -2.55 -19.50
N GLN A 220 7.37 -2.21 -18.81
CA GLN A 220 7.60 -0.87 -18.26
C GLN A 220 8.56 -0.12 -19.17
N LEU A 221 8.20 1.10 -19.53
CA LEU A 221 8.99 1.97 -20.37
C LEU A 221 9.88 2.89 -19.52
N ASP A 222 11.01 3.27 -20.06
CA ASP A 222 11.85 4.29 -19.47
C ASP A 222 11.45 5.70 -19.98
N ARG A 223 12.14 6.72 -19.47
CA ARG A 223 11.86 8.11 -19.86
C ARG A 223 12.32 8.46 -21.28
N THR A 224 13.09 7.59 -21.91
CA THR A 224 13.61 7.78 -23.26
C THR A 224 12.73 7.12 -24.31
N ALA A 225 11.70 6.38 -23.90
CA ALA A 225 10.76 5.72 -24.80
C ALA A 225 10.08 6.75 -25.68
N SER A 226 10.22 6.59 -26.99
CA SER A 226 9.56 7.41 -28.01
C SER A 226 8.24 6.77 -28.45
N ASP A 227 7.44 7.54 -29.22
CA ASP A 227 6.24 7.00 -29.86
C ASP A 227 6.59 5.87 -30.85
N GLU A 228 7.77 5.91 -31.47
CA GLU A 228 8.27 4.83 -32.32
C GLU A 228 8.47 3.54 -31.52
N THR A 229 8.98 3.63 -30.29
CA THR A 229 9.09 2.48 -29.38
C THR A 229 7.71 1.85 -29.15
N VAL A 230 6.69 2.66 -28.90
CA VAL A 230 5.34 2.17 -28.64
C VAL A 230 4.70 1.55 -29.89
N LEU A 231 4.91 2.15 -31.05
CA LEU A 231 4.47 1.56 -32.33
C LEU A 231 5.15 0.21 -32.60
N ALA A 232 6.45 0.10 -32.32
CA ALA A 232 7.18 -1.15 -32.44
C ALA A 232 6.68 -2.22 -31.43
N LEU A 233 6.30 -1.81 -30.22
CA LEU A 233 5.66 -2.69 -29.24
C LEU A 233 4.28 -3.15 -29.72
N ALA A 234 3.47 -2.25 -30.29
CA ALA A 234 2.16 -2.58 -30.82
C ALA A 234 2.21 -3.57 -31.99
N ALA A 235 3.33 -3.62 -32.73
CA ALA A 235 3.52 -4.55 -33.84
C ALA A 235 3.57 -6.04 -33.41
N PHE A 236 3.70 -6.35 -32.13
CA PHE A 236 3.59 -7.72 -31.61
C PHE A 236 2.12 -8.20 -31.46
N SER A 237 1.14 -7.36 -31.78
CA SER A 237 -0.26 -7.80 -31.79
C SER A 237 -0.52 -8.81 -32.92
N SER A 238 -1.43 -9.73 -32.67
CA SER A 238 -1.89 -10.71 -33.65
C SER A 238 -3.33 -11.13 -33.33
N ASP A 239 -3.90 -12.04 -34.13
CA ASP A 239 -5.24 -12.59 -33.84
C ASP A 239 -5.32 -13.30 -32.48
N GLN A 240 -4.17 -13.75 -31.93
CA GLN A 240 -4.08 -14.45 -30.66
C GLN A 240 -3.52 -13.56 -29.53
N ILE A 241 -2.93 -12.40 -29.84
CA ILE A 241 -2.25 -11.54 -28.88
C ILE A 241 -2.87 -10.14 -28.89
N VAL A 242 -3.44 -9.78 -27.77
CA VAL A 242 -3.98 -8.44 -27.52
C VAL A 242 -2.91 -7.58 -26.88
N VAL A 243 -2.69 -6.40 -27.42
CA VAL A 243 -1.76 -5.38 -26.87
C VAL A 243 -2.56 -4.20 -26.37
N GLN A 244 -2.31 -3.80 -25.14
CA GLN A 244 -2.95 -2.64 -24.51
C GLN A 244 -1.90 -1.63 -24.07
N ASP A 245 -2.02 -0.40 -24.58
CA ASP A 245 -1.25 0.74 -24.10
C ASP A 245 -1.98 1.38 -22.89
N LEU A 246 -1.38 1.28 -21.73
CA LEU A 246 -1.95 1.76 -20.47
C LEU A 246 -1.32 3.09 -20.01
N ARG A 247 -0.40 3.68 -20.79
CA ARG A 247 0.36 4.88 -20.38
C ARG A 247 -0.55 6.04 -19.99
N GLU A 248 -1.56 6.33 -20.82
CA GLU A 248 -2.46 7.45 -20.56
C GLU A 248 -3.35 7.17 -19.35
N SER A 249 -3.91 5.98 -19.22
CA SER A 249 -4.69 5.57 -18.05
C SER A 249 -3.84 5.63 -16.77
N ASN A 250 -2.62 5.08 -16.80
CA ASN A 250 -1.68 5.13 -15.67
C ASN A 250 -1.33 6.57 -15.28
N ARG A 251 -1.12 7.44 -16.27
CA ARG A 251 -0.81 8.85 -16.07
C ARG A 251 -1.98 9.59 -15.41
N GLN A 252 -3.20 9.33 -15.89
CA GLN A 252 -4.41 9.93 -15.34
C GLN A 252 -4.64 9.49 -13.89
N ASP A 253 -4.54 8.21 -13.61
CA ASP A 253 -4.71 7.66 -12.27
C ASP A 253 -3.67 8.21 -11.29
N ARG A 254 -2.39 8.16 -11.68
CA ARG A 254 -1.29 8.73 -10.88
C ARG A 254 -1.50 10.24 -10.68
N GLY A 255 -1.89 10.97 -11.71
CA GLY A 255 -2.20 12.40 -11.62
C GLY A 255 -3.30 12.69 -10.61
N THR A 256 -4.40 11.96 -10.67
CA THR A 256 -5.52 12.07 -9.74
C THR A 256 -5.10 11.75 -8.30
N TYR A 257 -4.35 10.66 -8.11
CA TYR A 257 -3.83 10.29 -6.79
C TYR A 257 -2.90 11.36 -6.20
N TYR A 258 -1.94 11.86 -6.98
CA TYR A 258 -1.01 12.90 -6.50
C TYR A 258 -1.73 14.22 -6.24
N ALA A 259 -2.72 14.61 -7.06
CA ALA A 259 -3.54 15.79 -6.82
C ALA A 259 -4.32 15.67 -5.50
N ALA A 260 -4.98 14.55 -5.26
CA ALA A 260 -5.67 14.27 -4.00
C ALA A 260 -4.71 14.33 -2.81
N ARG A 261 -3.52 13.76 -2.96
CA ARG A 261 -2.47 13.78 -1.93
C ARG A 261 -2.01 15.20 -1.60
N ILE A 262 -1.78 16.04 -2.58
CA ILE A 262 -1.40 17.46 -2.39
C ILE A 262 -2.50 18.22 -1.63
N VAL A 263 -3.76 18.06 -2.04
CA VAL A 263 -4.91 18.69 -1.37
C VAL A 263 -5.00 18.25 0.09
N LEU A 264 -4.88 16.96 0.36
CA LEU A 264 -4.97 16.43 1.73
C LEU A 264 -3.81 16.92 2.61
N TYR A 265 -2.57 16.90 2.12
CA TYR A 265 -1.43 17.41 2.89
C TYR A 265 -1.50 18.94 3.08
N GLY A 266 -1.98 19.68 2.08
CA GLY A 266 -2.25 21.12 2.22
C GLY A 266 -3.28 21.41 3.33
N PHE A 267 -4.36 20.64 3.36
CA PHE A 267 -5.39 20.74 4.40
C PHE A 267 -4.83 20.40 5.79
N LEU A 268 -4.01 19.36 5.92
CA LEU A 268 -3.33 19.00 7.16
C LEU A 268 -2.38 20.11 7.64
N ALA A 269 -1.65 20.75 6.73
CA ALA A 269 -0.78 21.87 7.05
C ALA A 269 -1.57 23.07 7.59
N ILE A 270 -2.74 23.37 7.01
CA ILE A 270 -3.64 24.44 7.50
C ILE A 270 -4.16 24.10 8.89
N ILE A 271 -4.65 22.89 9.13
CA ILE A 271 -5.14 22.48 10.45
C ILE A 271 -4.02 22.56 11.49
N GLY A 272 -2.81 22.08 11.15
CA GLY A 272 -1.64 22.18 12.01
C GLY A 272 -1.27 23.62 12.34
N GLY A 273 -1.31 24.50 11.33
CA GLY A 273 -1.09 25.95 11.51
C GLY A 273 -2.11 26.61 12.43
N ILE A 274 -3.40 26.31 12.26
CA ILE A 274 -4.46 26.81 13.14
C ILE A 274 -4.26 26.33 14.57
N SER A 275 -3.92 25.05 14.75
CA SER A 275 -3.65 24.48 16.07
C SER A 275 -2.45 25.17 16.75
N LEU A 276 -1.39 25.45 16.00
CA LEU A 276 -0.22 26.18 16.49
C LEU A 276 -0.57 27.62 16.88
N LEU A 277 -1.34 28.33 16.07
CA LEU A 277 -1.80 29.69 16.37
C LEU A 277 -2.66 29.74 17.64
N ASN A 278 -3.53 28.73 17.84
CA ASN A 278 -4.34 28.64 19.06
C ASN A 278 -3.47 28.48 20.32
N ILE A 279 -2.37 27.74 20.21
CA ILE A 279 -1.41 27.60 21.32
C ILE A 279 -0.74 28.93 21.61
N VAL A 280 -0.18 29.56 20.58
CA VAL A 280 0.52 30.85 20.70
C VAL A 280 -0.41 31.91 21.32
N ASN A 281 -1.65 31.98 20.84
CA ASN A 281 -2.64 32.91 21.40
C ASN A 281 -2.95 32.60 22.87
N SER A 282 -3.08 31.32 23.24
CA SER A 282 -3.35 30.93 24.64
C SER A 282 -2.18 31.28 25.56
N ILE A 283 -0.94 31.07 25.10
CA ILE A 283 0.28 31.44 25.84
C ILE A 283 0.37 32.97 25.97
N SER A 284 0.15 33.70 24.86
CA SER A 284 0.23 35.16 24.83
C SER A 284 -0.80 35.80 25.76
N MET A 285 -2.04 35.33 25.77
CA MET A 285 -3.06 35.78 26.73
C MET A 285 -2.67 35.49 28.20
N SER A 286 -2.07 34.31 28.43
CA SER A 286 -1.63 33.94 29.77
C SER A 286 -0.47 34.81 30.30
N VAL A 287 0.39 35.29 29.40
CA VAL A 287 1.51 36.18 29.72
C VAL A 287 1.04 37.64 29.88
N SER A 288 0.08 38.10 29.03
CA SER A 288 -0.43 39.48 29.08
C SER A 288 -1.37 39.74 30.26
N ALA A 289 -1.91 38.72 30.90
CA ALA A 289 -2.76 38.80 32.09
C ALA A 289 -1.97 38.93 33.39
N ARG A 290 -0.65 39.07 33.31
CA ARG A 290 0.25 39.43 34.41
C ARG A 290 0.59 40.89 34.41
#